data_174178df52aaf659a244a34fb3467558
#
_entry.id   174178df52aaf659a244a34fb3467558
#
_cell.length_a   1.000
_cell.length_b   1.000
_cell.length_c   1.000
_cell.angle_alpha   90.00
_cell.angle_beta   90.00
_cell.angle_gamma   90.00
#
_symmetry.space_group_name_H-M   'P 1'
#
loop_
_entity.id
_entity.type
_entity.pdbx_description
1 polymer ?
#
loop_
_entity_poly.entity_id
_entity_poly.type
_entity_poly.pdbx_seq_one_letter_code
_entity_poly.pdbx_strand_id
1 'polypeptide(L)'
;MIALKFHQDAAVGRVLERFLQTRDQLRLDVSDADRATARESACVMLEAPTGAGKTLMAGTIAERFSAEEAVVWFWFAPFKGLVTQSGRFLRSQFKGLRVRDLRMDRDPGQARGGDLYVTTWAAVAASDAEGRKVRQKHESLPSLDAFVPLLRERGLRIGVVVDEAHHSFKKQTQALALFRDVLAPDYTLLVTATPDEDEMQAFARELGRPTPGRVVLTREQAVGMGLVKRGIKAVAYLADASVERIVDYEKTALADGWRVHGEIRAALARAGRRLPPWSDTVA
;
A
#
# COMPACT_ATOMS: atom_id res chain seq x y z
N MET A 1 -17.23 9.64 1.73
CA MET A 1 -16.43 8.58 1.06
C MET A 1 -16.07 9.06 -0.34
N ILE A 2 -14.79 8.98 -0.74
CA ILE A 2 -14.35 9.28 -2.10
C ILE A 2 -14.77 8.13 -3.01
N ALA A 3 -15.49 8.44 -4.10
CA ALA A 3 -15.91 7.42 -5.06
C ALA A 3 -14.72 7.01 -5.97
N LEU A 4 -14.62 5.72 -6.26
CA LEU A 4 -13.69 5.21 -7.26
C LEU A 4 -14.11 5.68 -8.66
N LYS A 5 -13.13 5.97 -9.49
CA LYS A 5 -13.34 6.18 -10.92
C LYS A 5 -13.37 4.84 -11.66
N PHE A 6 -13.91 4.84 -12.88
CA PHE A 6 -14.20 3.62 -13.65
C PHE A 6 -13.07 2.58 -13.65
N HIS A 7 -11.86 2.95 -14.06
CA HIS A 7 -10.74 1.99 -14.11
C HIS A 7 -10.22 1.59 -12.73
N GLN A 8 -10.36 2.45 -11.70
CA GLN A 8 -10.06 2.08 -10.32
C GLN A 8 -11.05 1.01 -9.83
N ASP A 9 -12.34 1.20 -10.06
CA ASP A 9 -13.37 0.24 -9.66
C ASP A 9 -13.22 -1.10 -10.40
N ALA A 10 -12.90 -1.06 -11.69
CA ALA A 10 -12.59 -2.26 -12.48
C ALA A 10 -11.35 -3.00 -11.94
N ALA A 11 -10.30 -2.29 -11.51
CA ALA A 11 -9.12 -2.91 -10.90
C ALA A 11 -9.46 -3.53 -9.53
N VAL A 12 -10.23 -2.84 -8.70
CA VAL A 12 -10.75 -3.36 -7.43
C VAL A 12 -11.58 -4.62 -7.66
N GLY A 13 -12.48 -4.62 -8.64
CA GLY A 13 -13.32 -5.76 -8.98
C GLY A 13 -12.50 -7.02 -9.32
N ARG A 14 -11.44 -6.88 -10.11
CA ARG A 14 -10.56 -8.01 -10.48
C ARG A 14 -9.81 -8.60 -9.28
N VAL A 15 -9.41 -7.78 -8.30
CA VAL A 15 -8.79 -8.29 -7.07
C VAL A 15 -9.82 -9.02 -6.21
N LEU A 16 -11.01 -8.42 -6.05
CA LEU A 16 -12.10 -9.02 -5.28
C LEU A 16 -12.55 -10.35 -5.86
N GLU A 17 -12.65 -10.46 -7.18
CA GLU A 17 -12.99 -11.73 -7.86
C GLU A 17 -12.02 -12.85 -7.48
N ARG A 18 -10.70 -12.58 -7.50
CA ARG A 18 -9.69 -13.56 -7.08
C ARG A 18 -9.83 -13.93 -5.61
N PHE A 19 -10.06 -12.98 -4.74
CA PHE A 19 -10.25 -13.23 -3.31
C PHE A 19 -11.52 -14.03 -3.05
N LEU A 20 -12.61 -13.74 -3.75
CA LEU A 20 -13.86 -14.51 -3.65
C LEU A 20 -13.68 -15.96 -4.14
N GLN A 21 -12.98 -16.17 -5.25
CA GLN A 21 -12.66 -17.51 -5.74
C GLN A 21 -11.84 -18.30 -4.70
N THR A 22 -10.82 -17.66 -4.11
CA THR A 22 -10.04 -18.31 -3.03
C THR A 22 -10.90 -18.61 -1.80
N ARG A 23 -11.74 -17.66 -1.38
CA ARG A 23 -12.68 -17.87 -0.27
C ARG A 23 -13.51 -19.13 -0.49
N ASP A 24 -14.08 -19.26 -1.68
CA ASP A 24 -14.95 -20.39 -2.01
C ASP A 24 -14.17 -21.72 -2.02
N GLN A 25 -12.93 -21.72 -2.53
CA GLN A 25 -12.03 -22.88 -2.44
C GLN A 25 -11.67 -23.24 -0.99
N LEU A 26 -11.37 -22.26 -0.13
CA LEU A 26 -11.03 -22.49 1.28
C LEU A 26 -12.23 -22.97 2.13
N ARG A 27 -13.46 -22.79 1.66
CA ARG A 27 -14.69 -23.28 2.30
C ARG A 27 -15.01 -24.72 1.93
N LEU A 28 -14.41 -25.23 0.87
CA LEU A 28 -14.55 -26.64 0.51
C LEU A 28 -13.77 -27.52 1.49
N ASP A 29 -14.26 -28.76 1.68
CA ASP A 29 -13.51 -29.77 2.44
C ASP A 29 -12.42 -30.36 1.57
N VAL A 30 -11.28 -29.67 1.52
CA VAL A 30 -10.12 -29.98 0.68
C VAL A 30 -8.89 -30.26 1.53
N SER A 31 -7.91 -30.92 0.95
CA SER A 31 -6.64 -31.22 1.63
C SER A 31 -5.88 -29.94 2.03
N ASP A 32 -4.95 -30.06 2.98
CA ASP A 32 -4.08 -28.94 3.38
C ASP A 32 -3.21 -28.45 2.21
N ALA A 33 -2.83 -29.32 1.29
CA ALA A 33 -2.10 -28.95 0.07
C ALA A 33 -2.97 -28.07 -0.85
N ASP A 34 -4.25 -28.42 -1.05
CA ASP A 34 -5.18 -27.63 -1.85
C ASP A 34 -5.46 -26.27 -1.20
N ARG A 35 -5.57 -26.23 0.14
CA ARG A 35 -5.69 -24.96 0.90
C ARG A 35 -4.46 -24.09 0.74
N ALA A 36 -3.26 -24.66 0.77
CA ALA A 36 -2.03 -23.94 0.52
C ALA A 36 -2.02 -23.34 -0.89
N THR A 37 -2.35 -24.14 -1.91
CA THR A 37 -2.46 -23.69 -3.31
C THR A 37 -3.51 -22.58 -3.48
N ALA A 38 -4.67 -22.71 -2.82
CA ALA A 38 -5.69 -21.66 -2.83
C ALA A 38 -5.18 -20.35 -2.25
N ARG A 39 -4.47 -20.37 -1.11
CA ARG A 39 -3.85 -19.20 -0.51
C ARG A 39 -2.79 -18.55 -1.40
N GLU A 40 -2.05 -19.35 -2.15
CA GLU A 40 -1.07 -18.85 -3.11
C GLU A 40 -1.74 -18.06 -4.24
N SER A 41 -2.87 -18.55 -4.75
CA SER A 41 -3.65 -17.86 -5.79
C SER A 41 -4.30 -16.56 -5.31
N ALA A 42 -4.47 -16.38 -4.00
CA ALA A 42 -4.93 -15.14 -3.37
C ALA A 42 -3.82 -14.12 -3.11
N CYS A 43 -2.62 -14.31 -3.65
CA CYS A 43 -1.58 -13.29 -3.66
C CYS A 43 -1.70 -12.46 -4.94
N VAL A 44 -2.12 -11.20 -4.80
CA VAL A 44 -2.37 -10.30 -5.93
C VAL A 44 -1.56 -9.03 -5.79
N MET A 45 -0.89 -8.62 -6.87
CA MET A 45 -0.23 -7.32 -6.99
C MET A 45 -1.13 -6.33 -7.71
N LEU A 46 -1.45 -5.23 -7.03
CA LEU A 46 -2.11 -4.07 -7.59
C LEU A 46 -1.05 -3.03 -7.97
N GLU A 47 -0.83 -2.89 -9.26
CA GLU A 47 0.08 -1.90 -9.83
C GLU A 47 -0.71 -0.68 -10.29
N ALA A 48 -0.31 0.52 -9.82
CA ALA A 48 -0.91 1.77 -10.26
C ALA A 48 0.08 2.93 -10.07
N PRO A 49 0.09 3.94 -10.96
CA PRO A 49 0.99 5.08 -10.86
C PRO A 49 0.86 5.82 -9.54
N THR A 50 1.94 6.50 -9.13
CA THR A 50 1.89 7.42 -7.97
C THR A 50 0.79 8.47 -8.21
N GLY A 51 -0.03 8.73 -7.20
CA GLY A 51 -1.18 9.64 -7.30
C GLY A 51 -2.45 9.02 -7.88
N ALA A 52 -2.41 7.77 -8.38
CA ALA A 52 -3.59 7.09 -8.92
C ALA A 52 -4.58 6.56 -7.87
N GLY A 53 -4.36 6.83 -6.58
CA GLY A 53 -5.27 6.42 -5.50
C GLY A 53 -5.09 4.98 -5.02
N LYS A 54 -3.86 4.46 -5.01
CA LYS A 54 -3.54 3.11 -4.53
C LYS A 54 -4.15 2.79 -3.16
N THR A 55 -3.94 3.68 -2.18
CA THR A 55 -4.48 3.51 -0.81
C THR A 55 -6.01 3.47 -0.79
N LEU A 56 -6.67 4.26 -1.65
CA LEU A 56 -8.12 4.25 -1.80
C LEU A 56 -8.60 2.90 -2.37
N MET A 57 -7.97 2.40 -3.43
CA MET A 57 -8.32 1.11 -4.02
C MET A 57 -8.08 -0.04 -3.05
N ALA A 58 -6.93 -0.08 -2.39
CA ALA A 58 -6.60 -1.14 -1.42
C ALA A 58 -7.53 -1.11 -0.19
N GLY A 59 -7.87 0.08 0.32
CA GLY A 59 -8.85 0.22 1.40
C GLY A 59 -10.26 -0.22 0.96
N THR A 60 -10.65 0.08 -0.29
CA THR A 60 -11.94 -0.39 -0.84
C THR A 60 -11.97 -1.90 -0.98
N ILE A 61 -10.86 -2.53 -1.41
CA ILE A 61 -10.75 -3.99 -1.48
C ILE A 61 -10.92 -4.58 -0.08
N ALA A 62 -10.18 -4.07 0.90
CA ALA A 62 -10.27 -4.57 2.28
C ALA A 62 -11.68 -4.40 2.86
N GLU A 63 -12.33 -3.25 2.65
CA GLU A 63 -13.69 -3.00 3.16
C GLU A 63 -14.72 -3.89 2.49
N ARG A 64 -14.76 -3.93 1.15
CA ARG A 64 -15.74 -4.74 0.41
C ARG A 64 -15.56 -6.23 0.69
N PHE A 65 -14.31 -6.70 0.75
CA PHE A 65 -14.05 -8.10 1.01
C PHE A 65 -14.36 -8.49 2.47
N SER A 66 -14.17 -7.57 3.43
CA SER A 66 -14.56 -7.79 4.84
C SER A 66 -16.07 -7.90 5.06
N ALA A 67 -16.88 -7.45 4.11
CA ALA A 67 -18.34 -7.68 4.14
C ALA A 67 -18.71 -9.12 3.70
N GLU A 68 -17.84 -9.79 2.95
CA GLU A 68 -18.04 -11.13 2.40
C GLU A 68 -17.37 -12.23 3.22
N GLU A 69 -16.29 -11.90 3.93
CA GLU A 69 -15.47 -12.83 4.71
C GLU A 69 -14.96 -12.15 5.98
N ALA A 70 -14.93 -12.86 7.10
CA ALA A 70 -14.45 -12.35 8.38
C ALA A 70 -12.92 -12.25 8.40
N VAL A 71 -12.36 -11.23 7.78
CA VAL A 71 -10.92 -11.02 7.64
C VAL A 71 -10.41 -9.96 8.61
N VAL A 72 -9.31 -10.26 9.29
CA VAL A 72 -8.48 -9.29 10.01
C VAL A 72 -7.29 -8.92 9.12
N TRP A 73 -7.13 -7.63 8.87
CA TRP A 73 -6.12 -7.11 7.96
C TRP A 73 -4.90 -6.57 8.69
N PHE A 74 -3.71 -6.92 8.20
CA PHE A 74 -2.44 -6.32 8.58
C PHE A 74 -1.90 -5.50 7.40
N TRP A 75 -1.84 -4.18 7.58
CA TRP A 75 -1.36 -3.23 6.56
C TRP A 75 0.04 -2.79 6.90
N PHE A 76 0.99 -3.15 6.05
CA PHE A 76 2.39 -2.79 6.21
C PHE A 76 2.76 -1.65 5.27
N ALA A 77 3.27 -0.56 5.86
CA ALA A 77 3.85 0.56 5.13
C ALA A 77 5.37 0.65 5.39
N PRO A 78 6.17 1.17 4.44
CA PRO A 78 7.62 1.19 4.59
C PRO A 78 8.11 2.15 5.70
N PHE A 79 7.39 3.25 5.95
CA PHE A 79 7.81 4.31 6.87
C PHE A 79 6.71 4.74 7.84
N LYS A 80 7.10 5.18 9.05
CA LYS A 80 6.17 5.65 10.10
C LYS A 80 5.25 6.78 9.64
N GLY A 81 5.75 7.72 8.82
CA GLY A 81 4.94 8.80 8.25
C GLY A 81 3.77 8.28 7.42
N LEU A 82 4.03 7.28 6.57
CA LEU A 82 2.99 6.63 5.76
C LEU A 82 1.98 5.85 6.61
N VAL A 83 2.40 5.20 7.70
CA VAL A 83 1.48 4.55 8.66
C VAL A 83 0.48 5.55 9.21
N THR A 84 0.97 6.72 9.65
CA THR A 84 0.11 7.78 10.19
C THR A 84 -0.84 8.34 9.13
N GLN A 85 -0.34 8.61 7.93
CA GLN A 85 -1.12 9.14 6.82
C GLN A 85 -2.18 8.14 6.35
N SER A 86 -1.78 6.89 6.06
CA SER A 86 -2.68 5.83 5.61
C SER A 86 -3.71 5.52 6.70
N GLY A 87 -3.31 5.44 7.97
CA GLY A 87 -4.23 5.18 9.09
C GLY A 87 -5.29 6.27 9.25
N ARG A 88 -4.92 7.56 9.12
CA ARG A 88 -5.88 8.68 9.15
C ARG A 88 -6.83 8.62 7.95
N PHE A 89 -6.29 8.41 6.76
CA PHE A 89 -7.07 8.30 5.53
C PHE A 89 -8.08 7.16 5.63
N LEU A 90 -7.63 5.96 5.99
CA LEU A 90 -8.48 4.77 6.10
C LEU A 90 -9.61 4.98 7.12
N ARG A 91 -9.32 5.54 8.31
CA ARG A 91 -10.36 5.88 9.30
C ARG A 91 -11.41 6.87 8.77
N SER A 92 -10.98 7.84 7.98
CA SER A 92 -11.89 8.88 7.46
C SER A 92 -12.76 8.39 6.32
N GLN A 93 -12.26 7.47 5.49
CA GLN A 93 -12.92 7.05 4.26
C GLN A 93 -13.76 5.79 4.42
N PHE A 94 -13.34 4.83 5.25
CA PHE A 94 -13.94 3.50 5.32
C PHE A 94 -14.63 3.28 6.66
N LYS A 95 -15.95 3.18 6.64
CA LYS A 95 -16.77 2.95 7.84
C LYS A 95 -16.89 1.47 8.20
N GLY A 96 -16.72 0.59 7.22
CA GLY A 96 -16.71 -0.86 7.39
C GLY A 96 -15.39 -1.40 7.94
N LEU A 97 -14.31 -0.58 7.95
CA LEU A 97 -13.02 -0.96 8.52
C LEU A 97 -12.81 -0.31 9.89
N ARG A 98 -12.38 -1.10 10.85
CA ARG A 98 -11.98 -0.63 12.16
C ARG A 98 -10.46 -0.56 12.26
N VAL A 99 -9.90 0.62 11.96
CA VAL A 99 -8.45 0.85 11.98
C VAL A 99 -7.94 0.91 13.41
N ARG A 100 -7.07 -0.03 13.77
CA ARG A 100 -6.54 -0.27 15.10
C ARG A 100 -5.02 -0.09 15.17
N ASP A 101 -4.50 0.12 16.37
CA ASP A 101 -3.07 0.13 16.63
C ASP A 101 -2.59 -1.26 17.05
N LEU A 102 -1.69 -1.85 16.27
CA LEU A 102 -1.16 -3.19 16.56
C LEU A 102 -0.41 -3.28 17.89
N ARG A 103 0.07 -2.16 18.44
CA ARG A 103 0.75 -2.15 19.74
C ARG A 103 -0.20 -2.21 20.92
N MET A 104 -1.37 -1.58 20.78
CA MET A 104 -2.30 -1.35 21.89
C MET A 104 -3.54 -2.25 21.82
N ASP A 105 -3.89 -2.75 20.65
CA ASP A 105 -5.21 -3.33 20.39
C ASP A 105 -5.17 -4.85 20.08
N ARG A 106 -4.13 -5.58 20.50
CA ARG A 106 -4.00 -7.03 20.24
C ARG A 106 -4.80 -7.90 21.23
N ASP A 107 -6.03 -7.53 21.50
CA ASP A 107 -6.93 -8.37 22.29
C ASP A 107 -7.71 -9.31 21.34
N PRO A 108 -7.44 -10.65 21.38
CA PRO A 108 -8.15 -11.58 20.53
C PRO A 108 -9.65 -11.61 20.81
N GLY A 109 -10.06 -11.37 22.07
CA GLY A 109 -11.47 -11.35 22.47
C GLY A 109 -12.28 -10.26 21.80
N GLN A 110 -11.64 -9.14 21.46
CA GLN A 110 -12.28 -7.99 20.81
C GLN A 110 -12.09 -7.93 19.30
N ALA A 111 -11.22 -8.79 18.75
CA ALA A 111 -10.95 -8.81 17.32
C ALA A 111 -12.17 -9.33 16.53
N ARG A 112 -12.41 -8.76 15.35
CA ARG A 112 -13.52 -9.14 14.46
C ARG A 112 -13.17 -8.89 12.99
N GLY A 113 -13.93 -9.45 12.08
CA GLY A 113 -13.82 -9.12 10.65
C GLY A 113 -13.92 -7.62 10.40
N GLY A 114 -13.09 -7.11 9.51
CA GLY A 114 -12.96 -5.68 9.24
C GLY A 114 -12.00 -4.92 10.16
N ASP A 115 -11.37 -5.59 11.15
CA ASP A 115 -10.25 -5.00 11.87
C ASP A 115 -9.05 -4.84 10.94
N LEU A 116 -8.41 -3.66 11.00
CA LEU A 116 -7.27 -3.33 10.16
C LEU A 116 -6.16 -2.72 11.01
N TYR A 117 -5.06 -3.44 11.15
CA TYR A 117 -3.87 -3.03 11.89
C TYR A 117 -2.85 -2.41 10.95
N VAL A 118 -2.58 -1.10 11.09
CA VAL A 118 -1.59 -0.40 10.26
C VAL A 118 -0.27 -0.26 11.01
N THR A 119 0.83 -0.74 10.42
CA THR A 119 2.15 -0.76 11.04
C THR A 119 3.28 -0.66 10.00
N THR A 120 4.53 -0.67 10.45
CA THR A 120 5.70 -0.79 9.58
C THR A 120 6.34 -2.17 9.71
N TRP A 121 7.04 -2.62 8.66
CA TRP A 121 7.87 -3.83 8.76
C TRP A 121 8.92 -3.73 9.87
N ALA A 122 9.54 -2.57 10.04
CA ALA A 122 10.53 -2.34 11.09
C ALA A 122 9.97 -2.58 12.51
N ALA A 123 8.68 -2.33 12.73
CA ALA A 123 8.05 -2.57 14.03
C ALA A 123 7.85 -4.05 14.37
N VAL A 124 7.80 -4.91 13.35
CA VAL A 124 7.52 -6.35 13.51
C VAL A 124 8.68 -7.25 13.12
N ALA A 125 9.59 -6.77 12.26
CA ALA A 125 10.69 -7.53 11.67
C ALA A 125 12.08 -6.98 12.03
N ALA A 126 12.20 -6.15 13.08
CA ALA A 126 13.48 -5.65 13.53
C ALA A 126 14.38 -6.78 14.08
N SER A 127 15.68 -6.65 13.88
CA SER A 127 16.67 -7.66 14.25
C SER A 127 16.87 -7.79 15.77
N ASP A 128 16.66 -6.70 16.51
CA ASP A 128 16.80 -6.67 17.96
C ASP A 128 15.47 -6.85 18.71
N ALA A 129 15.55 -7.20 19.98
CA ALA A 129 14.38 -7.43 20.84
C ALA A 129 13.60 -6.13 21.09
N GLU A 130 14.28 -4.98 21.18
CA GLU A 130 13.62 -3.68 21.39
C GLU A 130 12.85 -3.20 20.15
N GLY A 131 13.40 -3.40 18.96
CA GLY A 131 12.73 -3.05 17.71
C GLY A 131 11.47 -3.89 17.44
N ARG A 132 11.38 -5.11 18.00
CA ARG A 132 10.24 -6.03 17.85
C ARG A 132 9.17 -5.89 18.93
N LYS A 133 8.89 -4.67 19.39
CA LYS A 133 7.94 -4.41 20.49
C LYS A 133 6.57 -5.07 20.33
N VAL A 134 6.12 -5.28 19.10
CA VAL A 134 4.84 -5.93 18.79
C VAL A 134 4.91 -7.46 18.99
N ARG A 135 6.10 -8.06 18.86
CA ARG A 135 6.30 -9.51 19.07
C ARG A 135 6.57 -9.87 20.52
N GLN A 136 6.80 -8.88 21.39
CA GLN A 136 6.96 -9.12 22.82
C GLN A 136 5.61 -9.28 23.50
N LYS A 137 5.54 -10.21 24.47
CA LYS A 137 4.38 -10.35 25.35
C LYS A 137 4.32 -9.14 26.26
N HIS A 138 3.22 -8.43 26.25
CA HIS A 138 2.89 -7.40 27.24
C HIS A 138 2.13 -8.06 28.39
N GLU A 139 2.10 -7.46 29.59
CA GLU A 139 1.38 -8.00 30.75
C GLU A 139 -0.10 -8.31 30.46
N SER A 140 -0.72 -7.53 29.58
CA SER A 140 -2.15 -7.64 29.23
C SER A 140 -2.43 -8.05 27.79
N LEU A 141 -1.41 -8.14 26.91
CA LEU A 141 -1.61 -8.39 25.48
C LEU A 141 -0.70 -9.53 24.97
N PRO A 142 -1.20 -10.45 24.15
CA PRO A 142 -0.39 -11.51 23.57
C PRO A 142 0.68 -10.93 22.63
N SER A 143 1.77 -11.66 22.42
CA SER A 143 2.68 -11.35 21.31
C SER A 143 1.97 -11.53 19.96
N LEU A 144 2.48 -10.93 18.89
CA LEU A 144 1.91 -11.13 17.54
C LEU A 144 1.90 -12.60 17.15
N ASP A 145 2.97 -13.34 17.53
CA ASP A 145 3.10 -14.78 17.25
C ASP A 145 2.03 -15.62 17.96
N ALA A 146 1.49 -15.16 19.08
CA ALA A 146 0.37 -15.78 19.79
C ALA A 146 -0.99 -15.23 19.35
N PHE A 147 -1.03 -13.94 18.99
CA PHE A 147 -2.27 -13.27 18.60
C PHE A 147 -2.86 -13.85 17.31
N VAL A 148 -2.04 -14.07 16.28
CA VAL A 148 -2.50 -14.56 14.99
C VAL A 148 -3.14 -15.96 15.07
N PRO A 149 -2.54 -16.97 15.74
CA PRO A 149 -3.21 -18.25 15.99
C PRO A 149 -4.56 -18.10 16.69
N LEU A 150 -4.63 -17.27 17.74
CA LEU A 150 -5.88 -17.01 18.48
C LEU A 150 -6.98 -16.38 17.59
N LEU A 151 -6.62 -15.54 16.61
CA LEU A 151 -7.59 -15.06 15.62
C LEU A 151 -8.14 -16.21 14.78
N ARG A 152 -7.28 -17.13 14.34
CA ARG A 152 -7.67 -18.31 13.53
C ARG A 152 -8.56 -19.28 14.31
N GLU A 153 -8.27 -19.52 15.58
CA GLU A 153 -9.11 -20.32 16.47
C GLU A 153 -10.54 -19.78 16.58
N ARG A 154 -10.69 -18.46 16.43
CA ARG A 154 -11.99 -17.78 16.39
C ARG A 154 -12.63 -17.76 15.00
N GLY A 155 -12.06 -18.47 14.03
CA GLY A 155 -12.56 -18.54 12.66
C GLY A 155 -12.29 -17.28 11.82
N LEU A 156 -11.41 -16.38 12.29
CA LEU A 156 -11.03 -15.19 11.53
C LEU A 156 -9.95 -15.53 10.51
N ARG A 157 -10.08 -15.01 9.30
CA ARG A 157 -9.07 -15.10 8.25
C ARG A 157 -8.05 -13.98 8.38
N ILE A 158 -6.86 -14.20 7.86
CA ILE A 158 -5.76 -13.22 7.89
C ILE A 158 -5.56 -12.66 6.50
N GLY A 159 -5.73 -11.34 6.39
CA GLY A 159 -5.40 -10.57 5.20
C GLY A 159 -4.15 -9.73 5.42
N VAL A 160 -3.29 -9.62 4.41
CA VAL A 160 -2.11 -8.74 4.45
C VAL A 160 -2.14 -7.79 3.27
N VAL A 161 -1.96 -6.49 3.56
CA VAL A 161 -1.70 -5.45 2.57
C VAL A 161 -0.27 -4.97 2.74
N VAL A 162 0.52 -5.00 1.67
CA VAL A 162 1.88 -4.47 1.64
C VAL A 162 1.90 -3.25 0.73
N ASP A 163 1.94 -2.08 1.35
CA ASP A 163 2.01 -0.80 0.63
C ASP A 163 3.45 -0.49 0.25
N GLU A 164 3.64 0.05 -0.97
CA GLU A 164 4.95 0.24 -1.60
C GLU A 164 5.81 -1.03 -1.53
N ALA A 165 5.27 -2.12 -2.05
CA ALA A 165 5.83 -3.47 -1.92
C ALA A 165 7.30 -3.59 -2.38
N HIS A 166 7.72 -2.78 -3.35
CA HIS A 166 9.10 -2.70 -3.85
C HIS A 166 10.14 -2.24 -2.80
N HIS A 167 9.70 -1.66 -1.68
CA HIS A 167 10.58 -1.31 -0.56
C HIS A 167 10.58 -2.34 0.57
N SER A 168 9.66 -3.30 0.54
CA SER A 168 9.31 -4.08 1.73
C SER A 168 10.15 -5.32 1.92
N PHE A 169 10.68 -5.91 0.84
CA PHE A 169 11.31 -7.23 0.90
C PHE A 169 12.81 -7.23 0.59
N LYS A 170 13.40 -6.09 0.25
CA LYS A 170 14.85 -5.97 0.04
C LYS A 170 15.61 -6.35 1.31
N LYS A 171 16.30 -7.48 1.29
CA LYS A 171 17.21 -7.96 2.36
C LYS A 171 16.56 -8.20 3.75
N GLN A 172 15.23 -8.36 3.83
CA GLN A 172 14.55 -8.54 5.11
C GLN A 172 14.10 -10.00 5.33
N THR A 173 15.05 -10.91 5.54
CA THR A 173 14.77 -12.32 5.86
C THR A 173 13.79 -12.49 7.03
N GLN A 174 13.84 -11.60 8.03
CA GLN A 174 12.92 -11.62 9.17
C GLN A 174 11.50 -11.19 8.82
N ALA A 175 11.32 -10.23 7.89
CA ALA A 175 9.99 -9.85 7.40
C ALA A 175 9.34 -10.99 6.63
N LEU A 176 10.12 -11.69 5.81
CA LEU A 176 9.66 -12.87 5.06
C LEU A 176 9.32 -14.05 6.00
N ALA A 177 10.16 -14.29 7.01
CA ALA A 177 9.87 -15.31 8.03
C ALA A 177 8.58 -14.98 8.81
N LEU A 178 8.39 -13.71 9.24
CA LEU A 178 7.15 -13.28 9.87
C LEU A 178 5.94 -13.48 8.95
N PHE A 179 6.06 -13.08 7.69
CA PHE A 179 4.99 -13.23 6.71
C PHE A 179 4.62 -14.70 6.50
N ARG A 180 5.61 -15.58 6.32
CA ARG A 180 5.41 -17.00 6.05
C ARG A 180 4.96 -17.78 7.28
N ASP A 181 5.65 -17.58 8.42
CA ASP A 181 5.57 -18.50 9.55
C ASP A 181 4.58 -18.01 10.63
N VAL A 182 4.36 -16.70 10.75
CA VAL A 182 3.46 -16.11 11.75
C VAL A 182 2.15 -15.67 11.12
N LEU A 183 2.21 -14.77 10.14
CA LEU A 183 0.99 -14.28 9.51
C LEU A 183 0.33 -15.34 8.63
N ALA A 184 1.11 -16.08 7.85
CA ALA A 184 0.65 -17.12 6.92
C ALA A 184 -0.68 -16.73 6.24
N PRO A 185 -0.75 -15.56 5.55
CA PRO A 185 -2.00 -14.92 5.19
C PRO A 185 -2.85 -15.79 4.25
N ASP A 186 -4.16 -15.72 4.45
CA ASP A 186 -5.14 -16.32 3.54
C ASP A 186 -5.30 -15.45 2.28
N TYR A 187 -5.14 -14.12 2.42
CA TYR A 187 -5.26 -13.14 1.33
C TYR A 187 -4.09 -12.15 1.39
N THR A 188 -3.45 -11.90 0.25
CA THR A 188 -2.33 -10.98 0.16
C THR A 188 -2.54 -9.98 -0.97
N LEU A 189 -2.46 -8.70 -0.64
CA LEU A 189 -2.50 -7.60 -1.59
C LEU A 189 -1.17 -6.83 -1.54
N LEU A 190 -0.38 -6.96 -2.59
CA LEU A 190 0.83 -6.17 -2.78
C LEU A 190 0.47 -4.93 -3.59
N VAL A 191 0.86 -3.75 -3.11
CA VAL A 191 0.52 -2.47 -3.74
C VAL A 191 1.79 -1.74 -4.12
N THR A 192 1.95 -1.36 -5.39
CA THR A 192 3.16 -0.68 -5.85
C THR A 192 2.89 0.25 -7.03
N ALA A 193 3.73 1.28 -7.20
CA ALA A 193 3.76 2.10 -8.40
C ALA A 193 4.80 1.63 -9.43
N THR A 194 5.83 0.98 -8.95
CA THR A 194 7.01 0.54 -9.72
C THR A 194 7.33 -0.88 -9.32
N PRO A 195 6.71 -1.89 -9.97
CA PRO A 195 7.07 -3.26 -9.71
C PRO A 195 8.51 -3.50 -10.16
N ASP A 196 9.27 -4.14 -9.30
CA ASP A 196 10.59 -4.67 -9.61
C ASP A 196 10.42 -6.18 -9.85
N GLU A 197 10.62 -6.62 -11.07
CA GLU A 197 10.40 -8.03 -11.47
C GLU A 197 11.35 -8.98 -10.73
N ASP A 198 12.60 -8.55 -10.50
CA ASP A 198 13.60 -9.36 -9.79
C ASP A 198 13.21 -9.53 -8.31
N GLU A 199 12.71 -8.45 -7.69
CA GLU A 199 12.21 -8.49 -6.31
C GLU A 199 10.96 -9.36 -6.18
N MET A 200 10.05 -9.28 -7.16
CA MET A 200 8.85 -10.11 -7.16
C MET A 200 9.16 -11.60 -7.32
N GLN A 201 10.14 -11.93 -8.19
CA GLN A 201 10.61 -13.30 -8.32
C GLN A 201 11.36 -13.78 -7.06
N ALA A 202 12.15 -12.91 -6.43
CA ALA A 202 12.81 -13.21 -5.17
C ALA A 202 11.78 -13.44 -4.05
N PHE A 203 10.76 -12.59 -3.95
CA PHE A 203 9.66 -12.75 -3.01
C PHE A 203 8.92 -14.09 -3.20
N ALA A 204 8.55 -14.43 -4.43
CA ALA A 204 7.90 -15.69 -4.75
C ALA A 204 8.78 -16.89 -4.37
N ARG A 205 10.06 -16.85 -4.73
CA ARG A 205 11.05 -17.90 -4.45
C ARG A 205 11.28 -18.11 -2.95
N GLU A 206 11.47 -17.04 -2.19
CA GLU A 206 11.69 -17.09 -0.75
C GLU A 206 10.47 -17.62 0.03
N LEU A 207 9.28 -17.40 -0.49
CA LEU A 207 8.04 -17.93 0.09
C LEU A 207 7.68 -19.33 -0.45
N GLY A 208 8.42 -19.85 -1.42
CA GLY A 208 8.05 -21.11 -2.11
C GLY A 208 6.69 -21.00 -2.80
N ARG A 209 6.33 -19.82 -3.31
CA ARG A 209 5.02 -19.51 -3.90
C ARG A 209 5.15 -19.12 -5.38
N PRO A 210 4.10 -19.28 -6.19
CA PRO A 210 4.10 -18.75 -7.54
C PRO A 210 4.15 -17.21 -7.54
N THR A 211 4.56 -16.64 -8.66
CA THR A 211 4.53 -15.18 -8.84
C THR A 211 3.11 -14.64 -8.61
N PRO A 212 2.95 -13.56 -7.84
CA PRO A 212 1.64 -12.98 -7.56
C PRO A 212 0.85 -12.64 -8.82
N GLY A 213 -0.44 -12.88 -8.78
CA GLY A 213 -1.35 -12.45 -9.84
C GLY A 213 -1.31 -10.92 -9.98
N ARG A 214 -1.28 -10.39 -11.22
CA ARG A 214 -1.08 -8.96 -11.47
C ARG A 214 -2.37 -8.28 -11.94
N VAL A 215 -2.71 -7.16 -11.30
CA VAL A 215 -3.79 -6.25 -11.70
C VAL A 215 -3.19 -4.88 -11.91
N VAL A 216 -3.26 -4.37 -13.14
CA VAL A 216 -2.62 -3.12 -13.55
C VAL A 216 -3.67 -2.05 -13.84
N LEU A 217 -3.49 -0.88 -13.25
CA LEU A 217 -4.07 0.40 -13.67
C LEU A 217 -2.98 1.20 -14.38
N THR A 218 -3.08 1.33 -15.70
CA THR A 218 -2.01 1.96 -16.48
C THR A 218 -1.96 3.48 -16.29
N ARG A 219 -0.81 4.08 -16.66
CA ARG A 219 -0.65 5.54 -16.62
C ARG A 219 -1.64 6.23 -17.55
N GLU A 220 -1.90 5.68 -18.75
CA GLU A 220 -2.84 6.22 -19.72
C GLU A 220 -4.26 6.24 -19.15
N GLN A 221 -4.68 5.16 -18.52
CA GLN A 221 -5.97 5.08 -17.83
C GLN A 221 -6.06 6.11 -16.70
N ALA A 222 -5.02 6.23 -15.89
CA ALA A 222 -4.96 7.19 -14.77
C ALA A 222 -4.99 8.65 -15.27
N VAL A 223 -4.29 8.96 -16.38
CA VAL A 223 -4.34 10.27 -17.05
C VAL A 223 -5.72 10.53 -17.64
N GLY A 224 -6.30 9.57 -18.34
CA GLY A 224 -7.64 9.69 -18.93
C GLY A 224 -8.72 9.99 -17.88
N MET A 225 -8.58 9.46 -16.68
CA MET A 225 -9.45 9.75 -15.54
C MET A 225 -9.10 11.06 -14.79
N GLY A 226 -8.04 11.77 -15.18
CA GLY A 226 -7.56 12.96 -14.49
C GLY A 226 -7.04 12.71 -13.06
N LEU A 227 -6.56 11.48 -12.77
CA LEU A 227 -5.96 11.12 -11.48
C LEU A 227 -4.51 11.57 -11.40
N VAL A 228 -3.78 11.49 -12.52
CA VAL A 228 -2.38 11.90 -12.63
C VAL A 228 -2.19 12.88 -13.78
N LYS A 229 -1.15 13.70 -13.67
CA LYS A 229 -0.82 14.68 -14.72
C LYS A 229 -0.39 13.97 -16.02
N ARG A 230 -0.81 14.50 -17.16
CA ARG A 230 -0.43 14.00 -18.49
C ARG A 230 1.09 14.06 -18.72
N GLY A 231 1.75 15.09 -18.18
CA GLY A 231 3.18 15.29 -18.29
C GLY A 231 3.68 16.24 -17.23
N ILE A 232 4.99 16.18 -16.98
CA ILE A 232 5.75 17.14 -16.18
C ILE A 232 6.68 17.83 -17.16
N LYS A 233 6.63 19.17 -17.22
CA LYS A 233 7.65 19.97 -17.91
C LYS A 233 8.71 20.31 -16.88
N ALA A 234 9.93 19.82 -17.08
CA ALA A 234 11.09 20.23 -16.32
C ALA A 234 11.86 21.26 -17.15
N VAL A 235 12.33 22.33 -16.49
CA VAL A 235 13.25 23.30 -17.07
C VAL A 235 14.59 23.04 -16.40
N ALA A 236 15.58 22.60 -17.20
CA ALA A 236 16.96 22.48 -16.74
C ALA A 236 17.68 23.82 -16.96
N TYR A 237 18.27 24.35 -15.91
CA TYR A 237 19.15 25.51 -16.00
C TYR A 237 20.59 25.00 -16.05
N LEU A 238 21.29 25.35 -17.12
CA LEU A 238 22.72 25.12 -17.19
C LEU A 238 23.40 26.38 -16.66
N ALA A 239 24.23 26.22 -15.63
CA ALA A 239 25.05 27.32 -15.13
C ALA A 239 26.05 27.70 -16.23
N ASP A 240 26.12 28.98 -16.57
CA ASP A 240 27.23 29.51 -17.36
C ASP A 240 28.50 29.42 -16.50
N ALA A 241 29.65 29.12 -17.14
CA ALA A 241 30.94 29.02 -16.45
C ALA A 241 31.37 30.29 -15.71
N SER A 242 30.65 31.40 -15.93
CA SER A 242 30.85 32.69 -15.26
C SER A 242 30.19 32.81 -13.86
N VAL A 243 29.38 31.82 -13.43
CA VAL A 243 28.70 31.86 -12.13
C VAL A 243 29.64 31.35 -11.03
N GLU A 244 30.35 32.27 -10.40
CA GLU A 244 31.39 31.95 -9.38
C GLU A 244 30.81 31.60 -7.98
N ARG A 245 29.52 31.87 -7.70
CA ARG A 245 28.93 31.68 -6.36
C ARG A 245 27.59 30.95 -6.40
N ILE A 246 27.46 29.93 -5.58
CA ILE A 246 26.23 29.13 -5.41
C ILE A 246 25.01 30.02 -5.06
N VAL A 247 25.21 31.06 -4.23
CA VAL A 247 24.13 32.00 -3.82
C VAL A 247 23.57 32.80 -5.00
N ASP A 248 24.41 33.19 -5.94
CA ASP A 248 23.99 33.96 -7.13
C ASP A 248 23.29 33.01 -8.14
N TYR A 249 23.72 31.76 -8.20
CA TYR A 249 23.08 30.73 -9.00
C TYR A 249 21.64 30.44 -8.53
N GLU A 250 21.44 30.23 -7.22
CA GLU A 250 20.12 29.99 -6.64
C GLU A 250 19.16 31.17 -6.87
N LYS A 251 19.62 32.39 -6.70
CA LYS A 251 18.82 33.60 -6.96
C LYS A 251 18.42 33.72 -8.44
N THR A 252 19.37 33.47 -9.33
CA THR A 252 19.13 33.50 -10.78
C THR A 252 18.16 32.39 -11.19
N ALA A 253 18.34 31.17 -10.69
CA ALA A 253 17.46 30.05 -10.97
C ALA A 253 16.04 30.29 -10.47
N LEU A 254 15.88 30.91 -9.28
CA LEU A 254 14.57 31.30 -8.76
C LEU A 254 13.90 32.40 -9.59
N ALA A 255 14.64 33.44 -9.97
CA ALA A 255 14.13 34.54 -10.79
C ALA A 255 13.71 34.05 -12.19
N ASP A 256 14.50 33.22 -12.84
CA ASP A 256 14.19 32.63 -14.11
C ASP A 256 13.03 31.63 -14.02
N GLY A 257 12.98 30.83 -12.96
CA GLY A 257 11.85 29.94 -12.67
C GLY A 257 10.52 30.73 -12.56
N TRP A 258 10.54 31.85 -11.89
CA TRP A 258 9.38 32.75 -11.77
C TRP A 258 8.98 33.37 -13.12
N ARG A 259 9.94 33.79 -13.92
CA ARG A 259 9.70 34.33 -15.27
C ARG A 259 9.08 33.29 -16.17
N VAL A 260 9.69 32.10 -16.27
CA VAL A 260 9.20 30.98 -17.08
C VAL A 260 7.80 30.54 -16.64
N HIS A 261 7.55 30.48 -15.32
CA HIS A 261 6.23 30.20 -14.78
C HIS A 261 5.19 31.26 -15.21
N GLY A 262 5.56 32.53 -15.19
CA GLY A 262 4.71 33.63 -15.69
C GLY A 262 4.37 33.50 -17.16
N GLU A 263 5.36 33.16 -18.00
CA GLU A 263 5.17 32.91 -19.43
C GLU A 263 4.24 31.72 -19.72
N ILE A 264 4.42 30.61 -18.98
CA ILE A 264 3.56 29.44 -19.08
C ILE A 264 2.12 29.80 -18.70
N ARG A 265 1.91 30.53 -17.60
CA ARG A 265 0.58 30.99 -17.20
C ARG A 265 -0.08 31.85 -18.26
N ALA A 266 0.66 32.80 -18.81
CA ALA A 266 0.16 33.67 -19.87
C ALA A 266 -0.20 32.86 -21.15
N ALA A 267 0.62 31.90 -21.52
CA ALA A 267 0.35 31.03 -22.67
C ALA A 267 -0.91 30.16 -22.46
N LEU A 268 -1.07 29.60 -21.26
CA LEU A 268 -2.26 28.81 -20.89
C LEU A 268 -3.52 29.64 -20.85
N ALA A 269 -3.44 30.88 -20.33
CA ALA A 269 -4.56 31.81 -20.30
C ALA A 269 -5.02 32.17 -21.72
N ARG A 270 -4.08 32.42 -22.64
CA ARG A 270 -4.37 32.67 -24.07
C ARG A 270 -5.01 31.46 -24.76
N ALA A 271 -4.67 30.23 -24.30
CA ALA A 271 -5.27 29.00 -24.80
C ALA A 271 -6.60 28.62 -24.13
N GLY A 272 -7.19 29.53 -23.32
CA GLY A 272 -8.41 29.26 -22.56
C GLY A 272 -8.28 28.21 -21.46
N ARG A 273 -7.06 27.89 -21.04
CA ARG A 273 -6.77 26.90 -19.98
C ARG A 273 -6.33 27.62 -18.70
N ARG A 274 -6.92 27.26 -17.57
CA ARG A 274 -6.49 27.73 -16.24
C ARG A 274 -5.58 26.68 -15.60
N LEU A 275 -4.47 27.15 -14.99
CA LEU A 275 -3.76 26.34 -14.01
C LEU A 275 -4.66 26.22 -12.78
N PRO A 276 -4.71 25.04 -12.13
CA PRO A 276 -5.33 24.94 -10.82
C PRO A 276 -4.63 25.94 -9.87
N PRO A 277 -5.36 26.51 -8.89
CA PRO A 277 -4.74 27.35 -7.88
C PRO A 277 -3.60 26.56 -7.21
N TRP A 278 -2.51 27.23 -6.92
CA TRP A 278 -1.45 26.67 -6.10
C TRP A 278 -2.08 26.24 -4.76
N SER A 279 -2.06 24.96 -4.45
CA SER A 279 -2.25 24.56 -3.08
C SER A 279 -0.97 24.94 -2.33
N ASP A 280 -1.07 25.71 -1.27
CA ASP A 280 0.02 26.11 -0.36
C ASP A 280 0.60 24.91 0.41
N THR A 281 0.88 23.82 -0.27
CA THR A 281 1.50 22.61 0.28
C THR A 281 2.88 22.43 -0.33
N VAL A 282 3.76 23.40 -0.06
CA VAL A 282 5.20 23.17 -0.05
C VAL A 282 5.64 23.44 1.39
N ALA A 283 5.75 22.39 2.16
CA ALA A 283 6.54 22.32 3.37
C ALA A 283 7.24 20.96 3.40
#